data_c54fb373c9dd4e5d296769056ad4c338
#
_entry.id   c54fb373c9dd4e5d296769056ad4c338
#
_cell.length_a   1.000
_cell.length_b   1.000
_cell.length_c   1.000
_cell.angle_alpha   90.00
_cell.angle_beta   90.00
_cell.angle_gamma   90.00
#
_symmetry.space_group_name_H-M   'P 1'
#
loop_
_entity.id
_entity.type
_entity.pdbx_description
1 polymer ?
#
loop_
_entity_poly.entity_id
_entity_poly.type
_entity_poly.pdbx_seq_one_letter_code
_entity_poly.pdbx_strand_id
1 'polypeptide(L)'
;MRHFVVFILVIFLGLFLAVINRNNPEGGKGSVTTLRVFGYSSFTSRWGPGPLLKEVFERTCNCKVEFIEGSDSGILLQRLKIEGESLGADVVVGLDQFDLQKATTEQQWRKLNLAQLDVYESVKPALQNPFFVPYDWGVLTFVARKGEVPDKLYTLDDLLNKEWMKKIALEDPRTSSPGMQFLYWVIQSKGEEEGFQYLKKMMGQVHSYSPTWSTAYGLFTNKQARLAYSYVTSPLYHEVEEKNKSYFALSFKEPLPIQYEFVGIPEFCRHCTLAEQFVNLMLSPDGQKIIMEKNYMFPVMKGVREGTRFGSLPDYRTIEKFEIPLSSEVDRLLKRWSEVRRGETN
;
A
#
# COMPACT_ATOMS: atom_id res chain seq x y z
N MET A 1 -29.70 76.83 -1.04
CA MET A 1 -30.61 75.66 -0.96
C MET A 1 -30.46 74.66 -2.09
N ARG A 2 -30.23 75.04 -3.35
CA ARG A 2 -30.07 74.06 -4.46
C ARG A 2 -28.86 73.09 -4.35
N HIS A 3 -27.75 73.52 -3.81
CA HIS A 3 -26.55 72.67 -3.63
C HIS A 3 -26.66 71.70 -2.48
N PHE A 4 -27.48 71.99 -1.47
CA PHE A 4 -27.69 71.10 -0.32
C PHE A 4 -28.58 69.88 -0.67
N VAL A 5 -29.56 70.08 -1.53
CA VAL A 5 -30.45 69.01 -1.98
C VAL A 5 -29.74 68.03 -2.91
N VAL A 6 -28.80 68.50 -3.77
CA VAL A 6 -28.00 67.65 -4.64
C VAL A 6 -27.03 66.79 -3.82
N PHE A 7 -26.46 67.33 -2.73
CA PHE A 7 -25.53 66.57 -1.88
C PHE A 7 -26.24 65.45 -1.12
N ILE A 8 -27.47 65.67 -0.64
CA ILE A 8 -28.28 64.63 0.04
C ILE A 8 -28.70 63.54 -0.94
N LEU A 9 -29.06 63.89 -2.19
CA LEU A 9 -29.44 62.92 -3.23
C LEU A 9 -28.28 61.99 -3.63
N VAL A 10 -27.03 62.52 -3.69
CA VAL A 10 -25.83 61.73 -4.01
C VAL A 10 -25.49 60.79 -2.85
N ILE A 11 -25.68 61.22 -1.58
CA ILE A 11 -25.45 60.35 -0.42
C ILE A 11 -26.46 59.22 -0.35
N PHE A 12 -27.75 59.47 -0.63
CA PHE A 12 -28.79 58.44 -0.67
C PHE A 12 -28.61 57.48 -1.84
N LEU A 13 -28.17 57.95 -3.00
CA LEU A 13 -27.89 57.10 -4.15
C LEU A 13 -26.65 56.22 -3.88
N GLY A 14 -25.62 56.74 -3.24
CA GLY A 14 -24.42 55.98 -2.80
C GLY A 14 -24.75 54.93 -1.76
N LEU A 15 -25.58 55.23 -0.78
CA LEU A 15 -26.03 54.28 0.24
C LEU A 15 -26.94 53.18 -0.34
N PHE A 16 -27.80 53.53 -1.32
CA PHE A 16 -28.66 52.57 -2.01
C PHE A 16 -27.87 51.60 -2.88
N LEU A 17 -26.85 52.09 -3.60
CA LEU A 17 -25.91 51.24 -4.35
C LEU A 17 -25.05 50.35 -3.46
N ALA A 18 -24.63 50.83 -2.28
CA ALA A 18 -23.90 50.05 -1.30
C ALA A 18 -24.75 48.94 -0.64
N VAL A 19 -26.07 49.18 -0.46
CA VAL A 19 -26.98 48.16 0.08
C VAL A 19 -27.34 47.12 -1.02
N ILE A 20 -27.45 47.51 -2.28
CA ILE A 20 -27.68 46.56 -3.39
C ILE A 20 -26.46 45.68 -3.60
N ASN A 21 -25.24 46.22 -3.43
CA ASN A 21 -23.99 45.44 -3.56
C ASN A 21 -23.73 44.50 -2.35
N ARG A 22 -24.37 44.74 -1.20
CA ARG A 22 -24.35 43.84 -0.05
C ARG A 22 -25.31 42.65 -0.15
N ASN A 23 -26.32 42.76 -1.00
CA ASN A 23 -27.33 41.73 -1.20
C ASN A 23 -27.15 40.91 -2.49
N ASN A 24 -26.11 41.15 -3.27
CA ASN A 24 -25.60 40.15 -4.19
C ASN A 24 -24.77 39.16 -3.37
N PRO A 25 -25.23 37.92 -3.15
CA PRO A 25 -24.29 36.89 -2.79
C PRO A 25 -23.35 36.82 -4.00
N GLU A 26 -22.11 37.31 -3.84
CA GLU A 26 -21.03 36.85 -4.71
C GLU A 26 -21.25 35.36 -4.79
N GLY A 27 -21.56 34.87 -6.00
CA GLY A 27 -21.58 33.45 -6.26
C GLY A 27 -20.19 32.93 -5.90
N GLY A 28 -20.03 32.55 -4.63
CA GLY A 28 -18.82 31.95 -4.17
C GLY A 28 -18.56 30.83 -5.14
N LYS A 29 -17.45 30.87 -5.87
CA LYS A 29 -16.90 29.72 -6.54
C LYS A 29 -16.83 28.68 -5.42
N GLY A 30 -17.81 27.77 -5.35
CA GLY A 30 -17.90 26.76 -4.33
C GLY A 30 -16.53 26.08 -4.32
N SER A 31 -15.84 26.16 -3.21
CA SER A 31 -14.55 25.48 -3.09
C SER A 31 -14.81 24.01 -3.41
N VAL A 32 -14.18 23.53 -4.47
CA VAL A 32 -14.33 22.13 -4.88
C VAL A 32 -13.85 21.29 -3.71
N THR A 33 -14.72 20.43 -3.21
CA THR A 33 -14.41 19.52 -2.10
C THR A 33 -13.21 18.65 -2.46
N THR A 34 -12.25 18.51 -1.56
CA THR A 34 -11.03 17.73 -1.81
C THR A 34 -10.98 16.52 -0.88
N LEU A 35 -11.03 15.33 -1.46
CA LEU A 35 -10.78 14.06 -0.76
C LEU A 35 -9.27 13.86 -0.62
N ARG A 36 -8.78 13.60 0.59
CA ARG A 36 -7.36 13.36 0.86
C ARG A 36 -7.09 11.90 1.16
N VAL A 37 -6.32 11.28 0.29
CA VAL A 37 -5.95 9.85 0.37
C VAL A 37 -4.50 9.72 0.80
N PHE A 38 -4.28 9.16 1.98
CA PHE A 38 -2.96 8.85 2.51
C PHE A 38 -2.56 7.43 2.12
N GLY A 39 -1.47 7.30 1.39
CA GLY A 39 -1.00 6.00 0.88
C GLY A 39 0.51 5.92 0.71
N TYR A 40 1.03 4.72 0.53
CA TYR A 40 2.45 4.48 0.31
C TYR A 40 2.91 4.99 -1.07
N SER A 41 4.23 5.21 -1.19
CA SER A 41 4.81 5.91 -2.35
C SER A 41 4.55 5.23 -3.69
N SER A 42 4.58 3.90 -3.77
CA SER A 42 4.30 3.19 -5.03
C SER A 42 2.83 3.27 -5.45
N PHE A 43 1.88 3.32 -4.50
CA PHE A 43 0.46 3.51 -4.81
C PHE A 43 0.18 4.90 -5.38
N THR A 44 0.77 5.94 -4.76
CA THR A 44 0.50 7.35 -5.09
C THR A 44 1.32 7.88 -6.26
N SER A 45 2.39 7.18 -6.64
CA SER A 45 3.30 7.57 -7.72
C SER A 45 2.61 7.62 -9.09
N ARG A 46 3.23 8.32 -10.05
CA ARG A 46 2.70 8.47 -11.42
C ARG A 46 2.46 7.13 -12.16
N TRP A 47 3.16 6.05 -11.77
CA TRP A 47 3.05 4.73 -12.36
C TRP A 47 2.17 3.77 -11.55
N GLY A 48 1.82 4.16 -10.31
CA GLY A 48 0.94 3.40 -9.44
C GLY A 48 -0.54 3.52 -9.82
N PRO A 49 -1.43 2.84 -9.09
CA PRO A 49 -2.87 2.85 -9.38
C PRO A 49 -3.56 4.17 -9.00
N GLY A 50 -3.00 4.92 -8.03
CA GLY A 50 -3.60 6.13 -7.49
C GLY A 50 -4.02 7.16 -8.54
N PRO A 51 -3.15 7.57 -9.50
CA PRO A 51 -3.50 8.56 -10.50
C PRO A 51 -4.69 8.18 -11.39
N LEU A 52 -4.82 6.90 -11.78
CA LEU A 52 -5.97 6.44 -12.57
C LEU A 52 -7.23 6.34 -11.73
N LEU A 53 -7.14 5.86 -10.49
CA LEU A 53 -8.28 5.86 -9.56
C LEU A 53 -8.78 7.29 -9.30
N LYS A 54 -7.87 8.24 -9.10
CA LYS A 54 -8.18 9.68 -9.00
C LYS A 54 -8.95 10.17 -10.24
N GLU A 55 -8.42 9.90 -11.44
CA GLU A 55 -9.02 10.34 -12.69
C GLU A 55 -10.46 9.81 -12.84
N VAL A 56 -10.67 8.51 -12.57
CA VAL A 56 -12.00 7.89 -12.64
C VAL A 56 -12.93 8.49 -11.59
N PHE A 57 -12.46 8.67 -10.35
CA PHE A 57 -13.27 9.19 -9.26
C PHE A 57 -13.69 10.64 -9.47
N GLU A 58 -12.76 11.50 -9.88
CA GLU A 58 -13.02 12.93 -10.12
C GLU A 58 -14.05 13.18 -11.24
N ARG A 59 -14.22 12.24 -12.18
CA ARG A 59 -15.26 12.34 -13.22
C ARG A 59 -16.68 12.22 -12.67
N THR A 60 -16.86 11.58 -11.52
CA THR A 60 -18.18 11.23 -10.96
C THR A 60 -18.52 11.95 -9.67
N CYS A 61 -17.51 12.31 -8.86
CA CYS A 61 -17.74 12.86 -7.52
C CYS A 61 -17.96 14.38 -7.46
N ASN A 62 -17.74 15.12 -8.54
CA ASN A 62 -17.66 16.60 -8.51
C ASN A 62 -16.71 17.11 -7.40
N CYS A 63 -15.60 16.43 -7.21
CA CYS A 63 -14.59 16.69 -6.18
C CYS A 63 -13.18 16.65 -6.78
N LYS A 64 -12.16 16.92 -5.94
CA LYS A 64 -10.75 16.68 -6.22
C LYS A 64 -10.22 15.59 -5.31
N VAL A 65 -9.22 14.84 -5.77
CA VAL A 65 -8.46 13.88 -4.97
C VAL A 65 -7.04 14.39 -4.83
N GLU A 66 -6.56 14.47 -3.60
CA GLU A 66 -5.16 14.76 -3.27
C GLU A 66 -4.54 13.57 -2.56
N PHE A 67 -3.35 13.18 -3.00
CA PHE A 67 -2.58 12.16 -2.31
C PHE A 67 -1.65 12.79 -1.29
N ILE A 68 -1.66 12.21 -0.07
CA ILE A 68 -0.64 12.43 0.94
C ILE A 68 0.28 11.23 0.84
N GLU A 69 1.53 11.46 0.42
CA GLU A 69 2.48 10.38 0.26
C GLU A 69 3.08 9.97 1.61
N GLY A 70 2.92 8.69 1.94
CA GLY A 70 3.72 7.99 2.93
C GLY A 70 4.93 7.32 2.28
N SER A 71 5.85 6.79 3.07
CA SER A 71 7.02 6.08 2.52
C SER A 71 6.67 4.64 2.11
N ASP A 72 6.43 3.79 3.11
CA ASP A 72 5.95 2.41 2.97
C ASP A 72 5.01 2.11 4.15
N SER A 73 4.31 0.98 4.14
CA SER A 73 3.22 0.69 5.09
C SER A 73 3.63 0.82 6.56
N GLY A 74 4.78 0.31 6.95
CA GLY A 74 5.27 0.43 8.34
C GLY A 74 5.45 1.89 8.80
N ILE A 75 5.63 2.84 7.89
CA ILE A 75 5.70 4.28 8.18
C ILE A 75 4.31 4.93 8.18
N LEU A 76 3.36 4.42 7.39
CA LEU A 76 2.01 4.96 7.33
C LEU A 76 1.37 4.99 8.72
N LEU A 77 1.40 3.87 9.42
CA LEU A 77 0.79 3.76 10.75
C LEU A 77 1.49 4.66 11.77
N GLN A 78 2.82 4.75 11.73
CA GLN A 78 3.58 5.64 12.62
C GLN A 78 3.23 7.11 12.40
N ARG A 79 3.14 7.56 11.14
CA ARG A 79 2.73 8.93 10.82
C ARG A 79 1.30 9.20 11.25
N LEU A 80 0.40 8.26 11.00
CA LEU A 80 -1.00 8.39 11.43
C LEU A 80 -1.11 8.55 12.94
N LYS A 81 -0.32 7.80 13.72
CA LYS A 81 -0.25 7.91 15.18
C LYS A 81 0.28 9.28 15.64
N ILE A 82 1.32 9.80 15.00
CA ILE A 82 1.97 11.06 15.40
C ILE A 82 1.14 12.27 14.96
N GLU A 83 0.66 12.28 13.72
CA GLU A 83 -0.02 13.42 13.11
C GLU A 83 -1.54 13.42 13.36
N GLY A 84 -2.17 12.23 13.49
CA GLY A 84 -3.61 12.08 13.77
C GLY A 84 -4.46 12.92 12.81
N GLU A 85 -5.40 13.69 13.37
CA GLU A 85 -6.28 14.59 12.59
C GLU A 85 -5.53 15.66 11.80
N SER A 86 -4.33 16.07 12.25
CA SER A 86 -3.53 17.10 11.55
C SER A 86 -3.03 16.61 10.17
N LEU A 87 -2.91 15.30 9.97
CA LEU A 87 -2.63 14.71 8.67
C LEU A 87 -3.74 15.03 7.66
N GLY A 88 -4.98 15.14 8.15
CA GLY A 88 -6.16 15.46 7.36
C GLY A 88 -6.49 14.41 6.30
N ALA A 89 -6.15 13.15 6.54
CA ALA A 89 -6.48 12.05 5.66
C ALA A 89 -7.97 11.66 5.80
N ASP A 90 -8.65 11.50 4.67
CA ASP A 90 -10.00 10.95 4.62
C ASP A 90 -9.98 9.44 4.38
N VAL A 91 -8.97 8.93 3.68
CA VAL A 91 -8.76 7.51 3.38
C VAL A 91 -7.31 7.15 3.66
N VAL A 92 -7.07 5.96 4.21
CA VAL A 92 -5.74 5.38 4.41
C VAL A 92 -5.64 4.10 3.59
N VAL A 93 -4.63 4.00 2.72
CA VAL A 93 -4.43 2.90 1.77
C VAL A 93 -3.05 2.28 1.97
N GLY A 94 -2.99 0.95 2.15
CA GLY A 94 -1.74 0.19 2.15
C GLY A 94 -1.24 -0.22 3.52
N LEU A 95 -2.10 -0.31 4.54
CA LEU A 95 -1.79 -1.10 5.73
C LEU A 95 -1.83 -2.58 5.37
N ASP A 96 -0.99 -3.39 6.00
CA ASP A 96 -1.01 -4.84 5.81
C ASP A 96 -1.57 -5.59 7.03
N GLN A 97 -1.62 -6.92 6.97
CA GLN A 97 -2.15 -7.73 8.06
C GLN A 97 -1.41 -7.58 9.39
N PHE A 98 -0.12 -7.17 9.37
CA PHE A 98 0.67 -6.96 10.59
C PHE A 98 0.34 -5.63 11.27
N ASP A 99 -0.21 -4.67 10.52
CA ASP A 99 -0.57 -3.34 11.01
C ASP A 99 -1.97 -3.32 11.66
N LEU A 100 -2.90 -4.20 11.24
CA LEU A 100 -4.33 -4.03 11.54
C LEU A 100 -4.66 -3.99 13.03
N GLN A 101 -4.04 -4.87 13.84
CA GLN A 101 -4.33 -4.86 15.27
C GLN A 101 -3.83 -3.57 15.92
N LYS A 102 -2.65 -3.12 15.57
CA LYS A 102 -2.07 -1.88 16.07
C LYS A 102 -2.87 -0.66 15.61
N ALA A 103 -3.28 -0.66 14.35
CA ALA A 103 -4.12 0.39 13.79
C ALA A 103 -5.42 0.55 14.57
N THR A 104 -6.10 -0.56 14.90
CA THR A 104 -7.37 -0.53 15.66
C THR A 104 -7.20 -0.15 17.12
N THR A 105 -6.03 -0.36 17.73
CA THR A 105 -5.76 0.03 19.12
C THR A 105 -5.26 1.47 19.25
N GLU A 106 -4.59 2.00 18.25
CA GLU A 106 -3.96 3.33 18.30
C GLU A 106 -4.81 4.45 17.69
N GLN A 107 -5.78 4.10 16.82
CA GLN A 107 -6.66 5.05 16.14
C GLN A 107 -8.11 4.53 16.12
N GLN A 108 -9.05 5.46 15.99
CA GLN A 108 -10.46 5.13 15.77
C GLN A 108 -10.76 5.12 14.27
N TRP A 109 -11.50 4.10 13.82
CA TRP A 109 -11.82 3.87 12.42
C TRP A 109 -13.33 3.72 12.24
N ARG A 110 -13.82 4.18 11.12
CA ARG A 110 -15.21 3.98 10.72
C ARG A 110 -15.43 2.55 10.28
N LYS A 111 -16.55 1.97 10.69
CA LYS A 111 -16.99 0.69 10.14
C LYS A 111 -17.32 0.87 8.66
N LEU A 112 -16.77 0.02 7.84
CA LEU A 112 -17.05 0.01 6.41
C LEU A 112 -18.37 -0.73 6.17
N ASN A 113 -19.32 -0.06 5.53
CA ASN A 113 -20.57 -0.68 5.08
C ASN A 113 -20.39 -1.15 3.64
N LEU A 114 -19.75 -2.31 3.49
CA LEU A 114 -19.48 -2.88 2.18
C LEU A 114 -20.66 -3.73 1.74
N ALA A 115 -21.05 -3.56 0.46
CA ALA A 115 -21.94 -4.53 -0.18
C ALA A 115 -21.29 -5.93 -0.14
N GLN A 116 -22.10 -6.98 -0.25
CA GLN A 116 -21.55 -8.33 -0.27
C GLN A 116 -20.58 -8.48 -1.44
N LEU A 117 -19.28 -8.61 -1.13
CA LEU A 117 -18.21 -8.73 -2.13
C LEU A 117 -18.07 -10.19 -2.56
N ASP A 118 -18.10 -10.44 -3.87
CA ASP A 118 -17.76 -11.75 -4.42
C ASP A 118 -16.24 -11.86 -4.59
N VAL A 119 -15.58 -12.30 -3.52
CA VAL A 119 -14.12 -12.39 -3.44
C VAL A 119 -13.63 -13.83 -3.60
N TYR A 120 -12.34 -13.97 -3.95
CA TYR A 120 -11.69 -15.28 -3.96
C TYR A 120 -11.71 -15.93 -2.58
N GLU A 121 -11.75 -17.27 -2.53
CA GLU A 121 -11.76 -18.03 -1.25
C GLU A 121 -10.55 -17.69 -0.37
N SER A 122 -9.39 -17.50 -0.98
CA SER A 122 -8.16 -17.09 -0.29
C SER A 122 -8.25 -15.72 0.40
N VAL A 123 -9.15 -14.85 -0.05
CA VAL A 123 -9.34 -13.49 0.50
C VAL A 123 -10.35 -13.46 1.64
N LYS A 124 -11.30 -14.39 1.69
CA LYS A 124 -12.37 -14.41 2.70
C LYS A 124 -11.88 -14.28 4.15
N PRO A 125 -10.79 -14.94 4.57
CA PRO A 125 -10.28 -14.76 5.93
C PRO A 125 -9.85 -13.31 6.22
N ALA A 126 -9.39 -12.55 5.23
CA ALA A 126 -8.99 -11.17 5.39
C ALA A 126 -10.16 -10.17 5.51
N LEU A 127 -11.39 -10.59 5.21
CA LEU A 127 -12.61 -9.75 5.33
C LEU A 127 -13.19 -9.70 6.76
N GLN A 128 -12.56 -10.29 7.76
CA GLN A 128 -13.11 -10.38 9.12
C GLN A 128 -13.03 -9.07 9.91
N ASN A 129 -12.21 -8.11 9.46
CA ASN A 129 -12.06 -6.84 10.15
C ASN A 129 -13.16 -5.86 9.71
N PRO A 130 -13.96 -5.27 10.64
CA PRO A 130 -15.06 -4.39 10.27
C PRO A 130 -14.60 -2.99 9.84
N PHE A 131 -13.34 -2.63 10.05
CA PHE A 131 -12.79 -1.30 9.79
C PHE A 131 -11.89 -1.25 8.56
N PHE A 132 -11.40 -2.40 8.13
CA PHE A 132 -10.46 -2.51 7.02
C PHE A 132 -10.93 -3.56 6.03
N VAL A 133 -10.81 -3.22 4.75
CA VAL A 133 -11.10 -4.16 3.67
C VAL A 133 -9.86 -4.37 2.82
N PRO A 134 -9.50 -5.63 2.50
CA PRO A 134 -8.44 -5.90 1.56
C PRO A 134 -8.85 -5.40 0.17
N TYR A 135 -7.96 -4.71 -0.53
CA TYR A 135 -8.21 -4.23 -1.89
C TYR A 135 -7.33 -4.94 -2.93
N ASP A 136 -6.22 -5.51 -2.52
CA ASP A 136 -5.39 -6.42 -3.31
C ASP A 136 -4.60 -7.37 -2.41
N TRP A 137 -3.91 -8.32 -3.04
CA TRP A 137 -3.03 -9.26 -2.34
C TRP A 137 -1.94 -9.77 -3.26
N GLY A 138 -0.85 -10.26 -2.70
CA GLY A 138 0.25 -10.82 -3.45
C GLY A 138 0.96 -11.95 -2.73
N VAL A 139 1.48 -12.89 -3.50
CA VAL A 139 2.39 -13.95 -3.03
C VAL A 139 3.81 -13.45 -3.17
N LEU A 140 4.61 -13.51 -2.10
CA LEU A 140 5.98 -13.02 -2.10
C LEU A 140 6.98 -14.15 -2.32
N THR A 141 8.03 -13.84 -3.06
CA THR A 141 9.16 -14.71 -3.37
C THR A 141 10.38 -13.87 -3.75
N PHE A 142 11.42 -14.50 -4.24
CA PHE A 142 12.52 -13.78 -4.89
C PHE A 142 12.33 -13.72 -6.40
N VAL A 143 12.62 -12.56 -6.98
CA VAL A 143 12.63 -12.32 -8.42
C VAL A 143 14.06 -12.28 -8.92
N ALA A 144 14.29 -12.92 -10.07
CA ALA A 144 15.60 -13.08 -10.70
C ALA A 144 15.57 -12.80 -12.20
N ARG A 145 16.74 -12.70 -12.82
CA ARG A 145 16.91 -12.60 -14.27
C ARG A 145 17.39 -13.93 -14.85
N LYS A 146 16.75 -14.37 -15.95
CA LYS A 146 17.17 -15.57 -16.71
C LYS A 146 18.62 -15.45 -17.16
N GLY A 147 19.36 -16.54 -17.05
CA GLY A 147 20.79 -16.56 -17.39
C GLY A 147 21.72 -16.09 -16.26
N GLU A 148 21.22 -15.33 -15.28
CA GLU A 148 22.01 -14.95 -14.09
C GLU A 148 21.77 -15.89 -12.91
N VAL A 149 20.59 -16.49 -12.85
CA VAL A 149 20.15 -17.37 -11.75
C VAL A 149 19.51 -18.61 -12.37
N PRO A 150 19.84 -19.84 -11.91
CA PRO A 150 19.21 -21.06 -12.36
C PRO A 150 17.70 -21.06 -12.01
N ASP A 151 16.88 -21.53 -12.96
CA ASP A 151 15.46 -21.81 -12.71
C ASP A 151 15.34 -23.22 -12.12
N LYS A 152 15.25 -23.30 -10.79
CA LYS A 152 15.12 -24.55 -10.02
C LYS A 152 14.23 -24.36 -8.80
N LEU A 153 13.93 -25.45 -8.12
CA LEU A 153 13.28 -25.39 -6.82
C LEU A 153 14.33 -25.05 -5.74
N TYR A 154 14.17 -23.93 -5.07
CA TYR A 154 15.04 -23.44 -3.99
C TYR A 154 14.53 -23.85 -2.62
N THR A 155 15.38 -23.69 -1.62
CA THR A 155 15.07 -23.65 -0.20
C THR A 155 15.58 -22.33 0.38
N LEU A 156 15.07 -21.92 1.54
CA LEU A 156 15.63 -20.77 2.25
C LEU A 156 17.14 -20.95 2.51
N ASP A 157 17.62 -22.18 2.77
CA ASP A 157 19.04 -22.44 3.02
C ASP A 157 19.92 -22.26 1.77
N ASP A 158 19.37 -22.43 0.56
CA ASP A 158 20.09 -22.12 -0.68
C ASP A 158 20.52 -20.65 -0.76
N LEU A 159 19.76 -19.73 -0.12
CA LEU A 159 20.09 -18.32 -0.07
C LEU A 159 21.32 -17.99 0.81
N LEU A 160 21.77 -18.92 1.62
CA LEU A 160 22.98 -18.78 2.45
C LEU A 160 24.27 -19.15 1.67
N ASN A 161 24.16 -19.65 0.45
CA ASN A 161 25.31 -20.01 -0.36
C ASN A 161 26.19 -18.80 -0.68
N LYS A 162 27.50 -19.01 -0.77
CA LYS A 162 28.50 -17.94 -1.01
C LYS A 162 28.27 -17.17 -2.32
N GLU A 163 27.63 -17.78 -3.31
CA GLU A 163 27.30 -17.12 -4.57
C GLU A 163 26.39 -15.90 -4.41
N TRP A 164 25.62 -15.83 -3.31
CA TRP A 164 24.71 -14.73 -2.98
C TRP A 164 25.36 -13.60 -2.18
N MET A 165 26.61 -13.72 -1.78
CA MET A 165 27.28 -12.73 -0.95
C MET A 165 27.11 -11.31 -1.51
N LYS A 166 26.39 -10.44 -0.76
CA LYS A 166 26.05 -9.07 -1.16
C LYS A 166 25.30 -8.97 -2.51
N LYS A 167 24.46 -9.97 -2.83
CA LYS A 167 23.71 -10.02 -4.11
C LYS A 167 22.19 -10.03 -3.94
N ILE A 168 21.68 -10.00 -2.73
CA ILE A 168 20.25 -10.05 -2.42
C ILE A 168 19.79 -8.67 -1.95
N ALA A 169 18.76 -8.10 -2.58
CA ALA A 169 18.08 -6.92 -2.09
C ALA A 169 16.88 -7.36 -1.26
N LEU A 170 16.83 -6.88 -0.02
CA LEU A 170 15.74 -7.08 0.94
C LEU A 170 15.28 -5.74 1.49
N GLU A 171 14.07 -5.72 2.00
CA GLU A 171 13.49 -4.62 2.73
C GLU A 171 13.72 -4.78 4.24
N ASP A 172 13.77 -3.66 4.96
CA ASP A 172 13.85 -3.67 6.41
C ASP A 172 12.44 -3.90 7.01
N PRO A 173 12.24 -4.95 7.82
CA PRO A 173 10.93 -5.27 8.39
C PRO A 173 10.36 -4.19 9.31
N ARG A 174 11.19 -3.23 9.76
CA ARG A 174 10.73 -2.11 10.60
C ARG A 174 10.00 -1.02 9.83
N THR A 175 10.17 -0.98 8.51
CA THR A 175 9.67 0.12 7.67
C THR A 175 8.88 -0.34 6.47
N SER A 176 8.98 -1.62 6.07
CA SER A 176 8.39 -2.17 4.85
C SER A 176 7.61 -3.45 5.11
N SER A 177 6.40 -3.54 4.58
CA SER A 177 5.56 -4.75 4.62
C SER A 177 6.26 -5.98 4.03
N PRO A 178 6.82 -5.95 2.80
CA PRO A 178 7.58 -7.10 2.29
C PRO A 178 8.72 -7.52 3.21
N GLY A 179 9.41 -6.57 3.84
CA GLY A 179 10.44 -6.88 4.84
C GLY A 179 9.88 -7.62 6.05
N MET A 180 8.72 -7.21 6.56
CA MET A 180 8.04 -7.92 7.66
C MET A 180 7.54 -9.29 7.22
N GLN A 181 7.02 -9.41 6.00
CA GLN A 181 6.62 -10.70 5.42
C GLN A 181 7.82 -11.67 5.30
N PHE A 182 9.01 -11.18 4.91
CA PHE A 182 10.22 -12.00 4.86
C PHE A 182 10.64 -12.48 6.24
N LEU A 183 10.67 -11.60 7.24
CA LEU A 183 10.95 -11.96 8.62
C LEU A 183 9.99 -13.06 9.10
N TYR A 184 8.70 -12.86 8.88
CA TYR A 184 7.66 -13.80 9.30
C TYR A 184 7.76 -15.13 8.56
N TRP A 185 8.02 -15.12 7.24
CA TRP A 185 8.25 -16.33 6.45
C TRP A 185 9.38 -17.19 6.99
N VAL A 186 10.51 -16.56 7.33
CA VAL A 186 11.66 -17.28 7.92
C VAL A 186 11.27 -17.89 9.27
N ILE A 187 10.58 -17.13 10.13
CA ILE A 187 10.13 -17.61 11.45
C ILE A 187 9.14 -18.77 11.32
N GLN A 188 8.17 -18.66 10.42
CA GLN A 188 7.19 -19.73 10.18
C GLN A 188 7.83 -21.01 9.60
N SER A 189 8.85 -20.85 8.76
CA SER A 189 9.49 -21.97 8.09
C SER A 189 10.51 -22.71 8.97
N LYS A 190 11.15 -22.01 9.92
CA LYS A 190 12.29 -22.56 10.70
C LYS A 190 12.03 -22.60 12.21
N GLY A 191 10.94 -22.00 12.69
CA GLY A 191 10.77 -21.68 14.10
C GLY A 191 11.56 -20.42 14.49
N GLU A 192 11.26 -19.85 15.66
CA GLU A 192 11.76 -18.52 16.01
C GLU A 192 13.27 -18.52 16.25
N GLU A 193 13.80 -19.44 17.06
CA GLU A 193 15.22 -19.46 17.41
C GLU A 193 16.12 -19.73 16.19
N GLU A 194 15.82 -20.77 15.43
CA GLU A 194 16.56 -21.09 14.21
C GLU A 194 16.38 -20.03 13.13
N GLY A 195 15.19 -19.43 13.07
CA GLY A 195 14.86 -18.33 12.16
C GLY A 195 15.76 -17.11 12.39
N PHE A 196 15.95 -16.69 13.63
CA PHE A 196 16.84 -15.56 13.93
C PHE A 196 18.33 -15.91 13.72
N GLN A 197 18.74 -17.16 13.97
CA GLN A 197 20.08 -17.61 13.59
C GLN A 197 20.28 -17.59 12.06
N TYR A 198 19.28 -18.02 11.31
CA TYR A 198 19.27 -17.94 9.86
C TYR A 198 19.38 -16.47 9.38
N LEU A 199 18.55 -15.56 9.91
CA LEU A 199 18.58 -14.15 9.58
C LEU A 199 19.93 -13.49 9.86
N LYS A 200 20.59 -13.88 10.96
CA LYS A 200 21.97 -13.45 11.28
C LYS A 200 22.97 -13.89 10.18
N LYS A 201 22.88 -15.15 9.73
CA LYS A 201 23.73 -15.65 8.63
C LYS A 201 23.39 -14.94 7.30
N MET A 202 22.09 -14.70 7.04
CA MET A 202 21.60 -14.06 5.83
C MET A 202 22.14 -12.62 5.64
N MET A 203 22.52 -11.92 6.71
CA MET A 203 23.10 -10.58 6.63
C MET A 203 24.34 -10.51 5.71
N GLY A 204 25.11 -11.58 5.60
CA GLY A 204 26.26 -11.68 4.70
C GLY A 204 25.86 -11.68 3.22
N GLN A 205 24.67 -12.19 2.90
CA GLN A 205 24.17 -12.35 1.53
C GLN A 205 23.46 -11.09 1.03
N VAL A 206 22.95 -10.28 1.96
CA VAL A 206 22.15 -9.10 1.64
C VAL A 206 23.05 -7.94 1.20
N HIS A 207 22.71 -7.36 0.04
CA HIS A 207 23.36 -6.15 -0.47
C HIS A 207 23.01 -4.96 0.42
N SER A 208 21.71 -4.78 0.66
CA SER A 208 21.17 -3.72 1.51
C SER A 208 19.79 -4.14 2.04
N TYR A 209 19.51 -3.77 3.30
CA TYR A 209 18.15 -3.73 3.82
C TYR A 209 17.59 -2.34 3.55
N SER A 210 16.74 -2.25 2.55
CA SER A 210 16.19 -1.00 2.05
C SER A 210 14.97 -0.56 2.87
N PRO A 211 14.74 0.75 3.04
CA PRO A 211 13.61 1.24 3.82
C PRO A 211 12.26 1.02 3.13
N THR A 212 12.25 0.85 1.80
CA THR A 212 11.03 0.66 1.00
C THR A 212 11.21 -0.42 -0.05
N TRP A 213 10.12 -1.04 -0.47
CA TRP A 213 10.12 -1.97 -1.60
C TRP A 213 10.68 -1.33 -2.88
N SER A 214 10.27 -0.12 -3.21
CA SER A 214 10.77 0.58 -4.42
C SER A 214 12.28 0.74 -4.43
N THR A 215 12.89 1.01 -3.26
CA THR A 215 14.35 1.13 -3.14
C THR A 215 15.03 -0.23 -3.33
N ALA A 216 14.54 -1.29 -2.69
CA ALA A 216 15.08 -2.64 -2.83
C ALA A 216 14.98 -3.14 -4.27
N TYR A 217 13.79 -2.97 -4.87
CA TYR A 217 13.55 -3.40 -6.25
C TYR A 217 14.40 -2.58 -7.25
N GLY A 218 14.63 -1.29 -6.96
CA GLY A 218 15.54 -0.43 -7.73
C GLY A 218 17.00 -0.94 -7.74
N LEU A 219 17.52 -1.47 -6.63
CA LEU A 219 18.84 -2.11 -6.59
C LEU A 219 18.91 -3.31 -7.55
N PHE A 220 17.85 -4.09 -7.60
CA PHE A 220 17.76 -5.24 -8.50
C PHE A 220 17.67 -4.80 -9.97
N THR A 221 16.78 -3.90 -10.34
CA THR A 221 16.63 -3.43 -11.74
C THR A 221 17.88 -2.73 -12.26
N ASN A 222 18.61 -2.02 -11.38
CA ASN A 222 19.91 -1.40 -11.68
C ASN A 222 21.09 -2.38 -11.63
N LYS A 223 20.84 -3.70 -11.52
CA LYS A 223 21.85 -4.77 -11.52
C LYS A 223 22.85 -4.72 -10.35
N GLN A 224 22.53 -4.00 -9.27
CA GLN A 224 23.33 -3.99 -8.05
C GLN A 224 23.07 -5.24 -7.19
N ALA A 225 21.87 -5.82 -7.31
CA ALA A 225 21.51 -7.11 -6.74
C ALA A 225 21.10 -8.10 -7.84
N ARG A 226 21.31 -9.41 -7.59
CA ARG A 226 20.89 -10.49 -8.49
C ARG A 226 19.50 -11.02 -8.16
N LEU A 227 19.09 -10.88 -6.90
CA LEU A 227 17.77 -11.24 -6.37
C LEU A 227 17.15 -10.03 -5.69
N ALA A 228 15.85 -9.86 -5.85
CA ALA A 228 15.05 -8.99 -5.01
C ALA A 228 13.89 -9.76 -4.40
N TYR A 229 13.62 -9.55 -3.13
CA TYR A 229 12.41 -10.06 -2.52
C TYR A 229 11.24 -9.22 -2.99
N SER A 230 10.26 -9.86 -3.62
CA SER A 230 9.14 -9.18 -4.29
C SER A 230 8.00 -10.16 -4.57
N TYR A 231 7.05 -9.75 -5.39
CA TYR A 231 5.85 -10.53 -5.67
C TYR A 231 6.05 -11.46 -6.88
N VAL A 232 5.36 -12.60 -6.88
CA VAL A 232 5.33 -13.52 -8.04
C VAL A 232 4.80 -12.84 -9.30
N THR A 233 4.09 -11.73 -9.15
CA THR A 233 3.56 -10.90 -10.23
C THR A 233 4.55 -9.88 -10.78
N SER A 234 5.65 -9.59 -10.08
CA SER A 234 6.63 -8.58 -10.51
C SER A 234 7.23 -8.83 -11.90
N PRO A 235 7.47 -10.07 -12.36
CA PRO A 235 7.88 -10.32 -13.73
C PRO A 235 6.90 -9.82 -14.80
N LEU A 236 5.60 -9.75 -14.48
CA LEU A 236 4.59 -9.24 -15.41
C LEU A 236 4.78 -7.75 -15.70
N TYR A 237 5.23 -6.96 -14.71
CA TYR A 237 5.58 -5.55 -14.92
C TYR A 237 6.61 -5.40 -16.05
N HIS A 238 7.71 -6.14 -15.98
CA HIS A 238 8.76 -6.10 -17.01
C HIS A 238 8.25 -6.61 -18.37
N GLU A 239 7.40 -7.64 -18.36
CA GLU A 239 6.83 -8.13 -19.61
C GLU A 239 5.90 -7.12 -20.26
N VAL A 240 5.06 -6.43 -19.48
CA VAL A 240 4.04 -5.51 -19.98
C VAL A 240 4.64 -4.14 -20.32
N GLU A 241 5.38 -3.54 -19.39
CA GLU A 241 5.85 -2.16 -19.53
C GLU A 241 7.17 -2.09 -20.31
N GLU A 242 8.10 -3.02 -20.07
CA GLU A 242 9.43 -3.01 -20.69
C GLU A 242 9.56 -3.96 -21.89
N LYS A 243 8.53 -4.76 -22.20
CA LYS A 243 8.55 -5.82 -23.23
C LYS A 243 9.68 -6.85 -23.00
N ASN A 244 10.06 -7.03 -21.72
CA ASN A 244 11.19 -7.85 -21.32
C ASN A 244 10.72 -9.10 -20.54
N LYS A 245 10.93 -10.28 -21.13
CA LYS A 245 10.54 -11.60 -20.54
C LYS A 245 11.71 -12.31 -19.84
N SER A 246 12.79 -11.60 -19.54
CA SER A 246 13.95 -12.18 -18.88
C SER A 246 13.82 -12.29 -17.36
N TYR A 247 12.78 -11.71 -16.76
CA TYR A 247 12.52 -11.79 -15.33
C TYR A 247 11.63 -12.99 -15.01
N PHE A 248 11.85 -13.60 -13.84
CA PHE A 248 11.03 -14.71 -13.35
C PHE A 248 11.02 -14.77 -11.82
N ALA A 249 9.96 -15.34 -11.26
CA ALA A 249 9.79 -15.58 -9.85
C ALA A 249 10.40 -16.94 -9.48
N LEU A 250 11.20 -17.00 -8.40
CA LEU A 250 11.79 -18.25 -7.92
C LEU A 250 10.73 -19.11 -7.22
N SER A 251 10.84 -20.42 -7.38
CA SER A 251 10.06 -21.42 -6.67
C SER A 251 10.80 -21.90 -5.43
N PHE A 252 10.09 -22.06 -4.31
CA PHE A 252 10.64 -22.55 -3.04
C PHE A 252 9.93 -23.82 -2.57
N LYS A 253 10.64 -24.65 -1.80
CA LYS A 253 10.04 -25.80 -1.10
C LYS A 253 9.15 -25.37 0.04
N GLU A 254 9.55 -24.32 0.75
CA GLU A 254 8.76 -23.70 1.80
C GLU A 254 7.52 -23.02 1.22
N PRO A 255 6.36 -23.11 1.87
CA PRO A 255 5.17 -22.35 1.46
C PRO A 255 5.45 -20.87 1.45
N LEU A 256 5.07 -20.18 0.37
CA LEU A 256 5.33 -18.75 0.21
C LEU A 256 4.38 -17.90 1.06
N PRO A 257 4.81 -16.76 1.59
CA PRO A 257 3.95 -15.85 2.33
C PRO A 257 3.01 -15.07 1.40
N ILE A 258 1.85 -14.73 1.95
CA ILE A 258 0.87 -13.86 1.29
C ILE A 258 0.81 -12.54 2.05
N GLN A 259 0.85 -11.44 1.31
CA GLN A 259 0.53 -10.11 1.80
C GLN A 259 -0.85 -9.71 1.30
N TYR A 260 -1.68 -9.18 2.20
CA TYR A 260 -2.90 -8.47 1.87
C TYR A 260 -2.70 -7.00 2.19
N GLU A 261 -3.17 -6.13 1.30
CA GLU A 261 -3.15 -4.69 1.52
C GLU A 261 -4.56 -4.19 1.78
N PHE A 262 -4.69 -3.35 2.80
CA PHE A 262 -5.98 -2.91 3.31
C PHE A 262 -6.18 -1.40 3.13
N VAL A 263 -7.43 -1.03 2.93
CA VAL A 263 -7.91 0.34 2.97
C VAL A 263 -8.85 0.52 4.15
N GLY A 264 -8.76 1.68 4.82
CA GLY A 264 -9.62 2.07 5.93
C GLY A 264 -9.93 3.55 5.92
N ILE A 265 -10.98 3.95 6.64
CA ILE A 265 -11.42 5.33 6.79
C ILE A 265 -11.26 5.72 8.25
N PRO A 266 -10.38 6.68 8.60
CA PRO A 266 -10.23 7.12 9.97
C PRO A 266 -11.49 7.86 10.45
N GLU A 267 -11.83 7.77 11.73
CA GLU A 267 -13.02 8.41 12.29
C GLU A 267 -13.00 9.95 12.13
N PHE A 268 -11.81 10.53 12.10
CA PHE A 268 -11.62 11.98 11.92
C PHE A 268 -11.72 12.45 10.45
N CYS A 269 -12.12 11.58 9.49
CA CYS A 269 -12.30 11.98 8.10
C CYS A 269 -13.20 13.21 7.97
N ARG A 270 -12.83 14.16 7.13
CA ARG A 270 -13.62 15.37 6.87
C ARG A 270 -14.69 15.16 5.81
N HIS A 271 -14.43 14.25 4.87
CA HIS A 271 -15.29 13.95 3.73
C HIS A 271 -15.63 12.46 3.68
N CYS A 272 -16.18 11.95 4.79
CA CYS A 272 -16.38 10.51 5.01
C CYS A 272 -17.26 9.84 3.93
N THR A 273 -18.30 10.52 3.45
CA THR A 273 -19.14 9.99 2.35
C THR A 273 -18.35 9.84 1.05
N LEU A 274 -17.48 10.81 0.72
CA LEU A 274 -16.58 10.69 -0.44
C LEU A 274 -15.54 9.60 -0.23
N ALA A 275 -15.05 9.45 1.00
CA ALA A 275 -14.12 8.38 1.36
C ALA A 275 -14.75 6.99 1.14
N GLU A 276 -15.99 6.78 1.58
CA GLU A 276 -16.73 5.53 1.33
C GLU A 276 -16.95 5.28 -0.18
N GLN A 277 -17.29 6.31 -0.95
CA GLN A 277 -17.42 6.21 -2.40
C GLN A 277 -16.09 5.86 -3.08
N PHE A 278 -14.97 6.41 -2.62
CA PHE A 278 -13.65 6.08 -3.14
C PHE A 278 -13.25 4.64 -2.82
N VAL A 279 -13.50 4.15 -1.60
CA VAL A 279 -13.31 2.74 -1.24
C VAL A 279 -14.16 1.82 -2.10
N ASN A 280 -15.43 2.18 -2.34
CA ASN A 280 -16.31 1.42 -3.23
C ASN A 280 -15.80 1.40 -4.69
N LEU A 281 -15.23 2.51 -5.18
CA LEU A 281 -14.56 2.51 -6.49
C LEU A 281 -13.36 1.53 -6.49
N MET A 282 -12.50 1.56 -5.47
CA MET A 282 -11.36 0.64 -5.38
C MET A 282 -11.79 -0.83 -5.44
N LEU A 283 -12.96 -1.15 -4.88
CA LEU A 283 -13.52 -2.51 -4.84
C LEU A 283 -14.46 -2.82 -6.01
N SER A 284 -14.71 -1.88 -6.91
CA SER A 284 -15.47 -2.14 -8.14
C SER A 284 -14.65 -2.93 -9.16
N PRO A 285 -15.26 -3.61 -10.14
CA PRO A 285 -14.53 -4.30 -11.19
C PRO A 285 -13.52 -3.40 -11.92
N ASP A 286 -13.89 -2.15 -12.22
CA ASP A 286 -13.01 -1.19 -12.89
C ASP A 286 -11.84 -0.76 -11.97
N GLY A 287 -12.12 -0.46 -10.71
CA GLY A 287 -11.09 -0.12 -9.73
C GLY A 287 -10.12 -1.28 -9.49
N GLN A 288 -10.65 -2.50 -9.36
CA GLN A 288 -9.85 -3.71 -9.19
C GLN A 288 -8.97 -4.00 -10.41
N LYS A 289 -9.47 -3.74 -11.62
CA LYS A 289 -8.67 -3.84 -12.83
C LYS A 289 -7.52 -2.83 -12.84
N ILE A 290 -7.79 -1.57 -12.49
CA ILE A 290 -6.75 -0.53 -12.37
C ILE A 290 -5.69 -0.95 -11.35
N ILE A 291 -6.11 -1.42 -10.16
CA ILE A 291 -5.20 -1.86 -9.11
C ILE A 291 -4.36 -3.04 -9.62
N MET A 292 -4.97 -4.07 -10.16
CA MET A 292 -4.26 -5.22 -10.71
C MET A 292 -3.19 -4.82 -11.75
N GLU A 293 -3.56 -3.96 -12.71
CA GLU A 293 -2.68 -3.59 -13.83
C GLU A 293 -1.60 -2.56 -13.46
N LYS A 294 -1.78 -1.77 -12.37
CA LYS A 294 -0.85 -0.71 -11.98
C LYS A 294 -0.11 -0.97 -10.68
N ASN A 295 -0.70 -1.72 -9.75
CA ASN A 295 0.00 -2.19 -8.57
C ASN A 295 0.70 -3.54 -8.79
N TYR A 296 0.36 -4.23 -9.88
CA TYR A 296 0.86 -5.59 -10.16
C TYR A 296 0.61 -6.57 -9.02
N MET A 297 -0.56 -6.44 -8.38
CA MET A 297 -1.05 -7.31 -7.31
C MET A 297 -2.28 -8.08 -7.79
N PHE A 298 -2.61 -9.19 -7.13
CA PHE A 298 -3.84 -9.91 -7.43
C PHE A 298 -5.06 -9.13 -6.92
N PRO A 299 -6.14 -9.06 -7.73
CA PRO A 299 -7.38 -8.44 -7.29
C PRO A 299 -8.07 -9.30 -6.24
N VAL A 300 -8.86 -8.69 -5.36
CA VAL A 300 -9.66 -9.42 -4.36
C VAL A 300 -10.97 -9.95 -4.96
N MET A 301 -11.51 -9.27 -5.97
CA MET A 301 -12.77 -9.63 -6.61
C MET A 301 -12.61 -10.74 -7.64
N LYS A 302 -13.50 -11.76 -7.60
CA LYS A 302 -13.60 -12.78 -8.64
C LYS A 302 -13.95 -12.18 -10.01
N GLY A 303 -13.53 -12.81 -11.06
CA GLY A 303 -13.83 -12.41 -12.44
C GLY A 303 -12.89 -11.34 -13.01
N VAL A 304 -12.05 -10.71 -12.20
CA VAL A 304 -11.19 -9.61 -12.66
C VAL A 304 -9.90 -10.09 -13.31
N ARG A 305 -9.27 -11.15 -12.78
CA ARG A 305 -7.99 -11.66 -13.32
C ARG A 305 -8.16 -12.73 -14.42
N GLU A 306 -9.35 -13.31 -14.55
CA GLU A 306 -9.64 -14.38 -15.50
C GLU A 306 -9.45 -13.88 -16.95
N GLY A 307 -8.77 -14.69 -17.76
CA GLY A 307 -8.43 -14.32 -19.15
C GLY A 307 -7.31 -13.27 -19.28
N THR A 308 -6.75 -12.81 -18.17
CA THR A 308 -5.58 -11.91 -18.14
C THR A 308 -4.28 -12.68 -17.92
N ARG A 309 -3.14 -12.01 -18.03
CA ARG A 309 -1.82 -12.58 -17.70
C ARG A 309 -1.71 -12.96 -16.22
N PHE A 310 -2.41 -12.26 -15.34
CA PHE A 310 -2.46 -12.60 -13.91
C PHE A 310 -3.19 -13.92 -13.65
N GLY A 311 -4.24 -14.21 -14.44
CA GLY A 311 -4.94 -15.49 -14.36
C GLY A 311 -4.15 -16.67 -14.98
N SER A 312 -3.11 -16.38 -15.76
CA SER A 312 -2.23 -17.38 -16.37
C SER A 312 -1.02 -17.74 -15.51
N LEU A 313 -0.82 -17.07 -14.37
CA LEU A 313 0.25 -17.41 -13.44
C LEU A 313 -0.03 -18.79 -12.80
N PRO A 314 1.03 -19.57 -12.51
CA PRO A 314 0.86 -20.86 -11.85
C PRO A 314 0.29 -20.69 -10.43
N ASP A 315 -0.35 -21.72 -9.91
CA ASP A 315 -0.70 -21.80 -8.51
C ASP A 315 0.57 -21.98 -7.67
N TYR A 316 0.75 -21.08 -6.71
CA TYR A 316 1.88 -21.14 -5.78
C TYR A 316 1.44 -21.80 -4.49
N ARG A 317 2.28 -22.68 -3.94
CA ARG A 317 2.09 -23.21 -2.60
C ARG A 317 2.35 -22.10 -1.60
N THR A 318 1.31 -21.68 -0.88
CA THR A 318 1.36 -20.58 0.08
C THR A 318 1.15 -21.08 1.51
N ILE A 319 1.47 -20.22 2.47
CA ILE A 319 1.10 -20.41 3.87
C ILE A 319 -0.44 -20.39 3.93
N GLU A 320 -1.05 -21.51 4.31
CA GLU A 320 -2.50 -21.70 4.22
C GLU A 320 -3.29 -20.90 5.26
N LYS A 321 -2.67 -20.59 6.41
CA LYS A 321 -3.36 -19.97 7.52
C LYS A 321 -3.14 -18.46 7.50
N PHE A 322 -4.21 -17.74 7.19
CA PHE A 322 -4.26 -16.29 7.42
C PHE A 322 -4.49 -16.04 8.90
N GLU A 323 -3.53 -15.40 9.55
CA GLU A 323 -3.65 -14.91 10.92
C GLU A 323 -3.24 -13.45 10.96
N ILE A 324 -4.00 -12.65 11.72
CA ILE A 324 -3.57 -11.31 12.09
C ILE A 324 -2.76 -11.46 13.38
N PRO A 325 -1.42 -11.28 13.33
CA PRO A 325 -0.61 -11.47 14.53
C PRO A 325 -0.92 -10.39 15.57
N LEU A 326 -0.70 -10.74 16.84
CA LEU A 326 -0.83 -9.75 17.91
C LEU A 326 0.23 -8.67 17.74
N SER A 327 -0.14 -7.40 17.97
CA SER A 327 0.81 -6.28 17.89
C SER A 327 2.02 -6.46 18.82
N SER A 328 1.80 -7.04 19.99
CA SER A 328 2.88 -7.38 20.93
C SER A 328 3.87 -8.42 20.37
N GLU A 329 3.39 -9.36 19.56
CA GLU A 329 4.25 -10.34 18.88
C GLU A 329 5.05 -9.65 17.78
N VAL A 330 4.42 -8.83 16.95
CA VAL A 330 5.09 -8.04 15.91
C VAL A 330 6.18 -7.17 16.54
N ASP A 331 5.86 -6.40 17.60
CA ASP A 331 6.81 -5.53 18.28
C ASP A 331 8.00 -6.34 18.88
N ARG A 332 7.74 -7.52 19.43
CA ARG A 332 8.77 -8.43 19.95
C ARG A 332 9.70 -8.94 18.84
N LEU A 333 9.15 -9.38 17.72
CA LEU A 333 9.93 -9.83 16.57
C LEU A 333 10.79 -8.70 15.98
N LEU A 334 10.23 -7.49 15.85
CA LEU A 334 10.96 -6.31 15.35
C LEU A 334 12.07 -5.87 16.33
N LYS A 335 11.83 -5.97 17.63
CA LYS A 335 12.88 -5.72 18.65
C LYS A 335 14.02 -6.72 18.48
N ARG A 336 13.73 -8.02 18.41
CA ARG A 336 14.73 -9.08 18.23
C ARG A 336 15.47 -8.93 16.89
N TRP A 337 14.77 -8.57 15.82
CA TRP A 337 15.40 -8.21 14.54
C TRP A 337 16.41 -7.07 14.70
N SER A 338 16.05 -6.02 15.45
CA SER A 338 16.94 -4.88 15.69
C SER A 338 18.21 -5.29 16.47
N GLU A 339 18.10 -6.24 17.41
CA GLU A 339 19.24 -6.82 18.14
C GLU A 339 20.18 -7.61 17.20
N VAL A 340 19.62 -8.45 16.32
CA VAL A 340 20.38 -9.14 15.27
C VAL A 340 21.14 -8.15 14.38
N ARG A 341 20.47 -7.08 13.97
CA ARG A 341 21.06 -6.02 13.11
C ARG A 341 22.22 -5.30 13.78
N ARG A 342 22.20 -5.12 15.10
CA ARG A 342 23.29 -4.51 15.88
C ARG A 342 24.40 -5.49 16.24
N GLY A 343 24.22 -6.78 16.00
CA GLY A 343 25.16 -7.83 16.39
C GLY A 343 25.14 -8.15 17.89
N GLU A 344 24.04 -7.80 18.58
CA GLU A 344 23.87 -7.96 20.04
C GLU A 344 23.34 -9.34 20.46
N THR A 345 22.97 -10.20 19.53
CA THR A 345 22.49 -11.56 19.82
C THR A 345 23.64 -12.51 19.99
N ASN A 346 23.74 -13.15 21.17
CA ASN A 346 24.62 -14.27 21.48
C ASN A 346 24.26 -15.53 20.68
#